data_8c1a1d1a500a07982ef7b906c754722e
#
_entry.id   8c1a1d1a500a07982ef7b906c754722e
#
_cell.length_a   1.000
_cell.length_b   1.000
_cell.length_c   1.000
_cell.angle_alpha   90.00
_cell.angle_beta   90.00
_cell.angle_gamma   90.00
#
_symmetry.space_group_name_H-M   'P 1'
#
loop_
_entity.id
_entity.type
_entity.pdbx_description
1 polymer ?
#
loop_
_entity_poly.entity_id
_entity_poly.type
_entity_poly.pdbx_seq_one_letter_code
_entity_poly.pdbx_strand_id
1 'polypeptide(L)'
;MTAEVPKRMRVLQTVQSYFPFQDRGGPVVKVRAIARGFAQRGHQVTVLTADLGFGPRNNFGMNIEPCPWGWRAQEDGVEAIYLSTLAHYRALTLNPNVVGFCRATLSEFDLVHLYGLYDVLGPAVSYFCRRKGIPYVIEPMGMYRPIDRSFRLKRLWHSSLGARYWRNASQIVATSEMEYEELLQDGVPAEKLVIRYNGIDNEAGSGSLPPGSFRAKWGIAAHEPLIIFLGRLIPRKGADTLIEAFAQACPEKGRLVIAGPEGESGYRAELEDRARKSGIESRTIFTGALYGQDKSSLMADADIFVLPSRYENFANAAAEAIGCGVPVIVTESCGIRSLVKGRAGLVISSDKDSLVEALRKLISDPILYAKFKNGCREAAAQLSWVRLTEQMEGYYMETLAHTNGRH
;
A
#
# COMPACT_ATOMS: atom_id res chain seq x y z
N MET A 1 3.03 -37.54 -2.35
CA MET A 1 3.46 -36.42 -3.21
C MET A 1 4.56 -35.73 -2.45
N THR A 2 5.81 -35.94 -2.82
CA THR A 2 6.97 -35.21 -2.30
C THR A 2 6.86 -33.78 -2.85
N ALA A 3 6.66 -32.80 -1.97
CA ALA A 3 6.71 -31.39 -2.38
C ALA A 3 8.11 -31.14 -2.97
N GLU A 4 8.17 -30.82 -4.27
CA GLU A 4 9.41 -30.34 -4.88
C GLU A 4 9.85 -29.09 -4.12
N VAL A 5 11.07 -29.11 -3.59
CA VAL A 5 11.69 -27.95 -2.97
C VAL A 5 11.77 -26.86 -4.04
N PRO A 6 11.19 -25.67 -3.83
CA PRO A 6 11.18 -24.63 -4.84
C PRO A 6 12.61 -24.29 -5.25
N LYS A 7 12.87 -24.26 -6.56
CA LYS A 7 14.18 -23.90 -7.11
C LYS A 7 14.57 -22.52 -6.60
N ARG A 8 15.73 -22.38 -5.97
CA ARG A 8 16.25 -21.10 -5.47
C ARG A 8 16.36 -20.09 -6.62
N MET A 9 15.66 -18.96 -6.51
CA MET A 9 15.66 -17.90 -7.50
C MET A 9 16.56 -16.74 -7.05
N ARG A 10 17.13 -16.03 -8.02
CA ARG A 10 17.80 -14.73 -7.85
C ARG A 10 16.88 -13.66 -8.41
N VAL A 11 16.27 -12.88 -7.54
CA VAL A 11 15.24 -11.87 -7.90
C VAL A 11 15.77 -10.46 -7.67
N LEU A 12 15.71 -9.62 -8.69
CA LEU A 12 15.91 -8.19 -8.56
C LEU A 12 14.56 -7.49 -8.39
N GLN A 13 14.38 -6.74 -7.31
CA GLN A 13 13.24 -5.87 -7.09
C GLN A 13 13.67 -4.42 -7.26
N THR A 14 12.94 -3.64 -8.08
CA THR A 14 13.30 -2.24 -8.33
C THR A 14 12.17 -1.33 -7.88
N VAL A 15 12.48 -0.41 -7.01
CA VAL A 15 11.55 0.58 -6.47
C VAL A 15 12.26 1.91 -6.26
N GLN A 16 11.57 3.03 -6.46
CA GLN A 16 12.18 4.35 -6.34
C GLN A 16 12.59 4.71 -4.90
N SER A 17 11.85 4.26 -3.90
CA SER A 17 12.14 4.47 -2.47
C SER A 17 12.02 3.15 -1.73
N TYR A 18 13.00 2.83 -0.91
CA TYR A 18 13.06 1.63 -0.10
C TYR A 18 13.33 1.99 1.37
N PHE A 19 13.34 0.99 2.25
CA PHE A 19 13.78 1.16 3.64
C PHE A 19 15.18 1.83 3.67
N PRO A 20 15.44 2.79 4.58
CA PRO A 20 14.64 3.14 5.76
C PRO A 20 13.61 4.27 5.57
N PHE A 21 13.34 4.72 4.36
CA PHE A 21 12.45 5.85 4.05
C PHE A 21 10.96 5.50 4.19
N GLN A 22 10.54 5.06 5.38
CA GLN A 22 9.15 4.63 5.64
C GLN A 22 8.11 5.76 5.50
N ASP A 23 8.53 7.01 5.64
CA ASP A 23 7.73 8.22 5.42
C ASP A 23 7.25 8.36 3.96
N ARG A 24 7.88 7.65 3.02
CA ARG A 24 7.46 7.61 1.60
C ARG A 24 6.23 6.72 1.33
N GLY A 25 5.68 6.08 2.37
CA GLY A 25 4.37 5.43 2.33
C GLY A 25 4.36 3.95 1.95
N GLY A 26 3.18 3.47 1.52
CA GLY A 26 2.88 2.06 1.28
C GLY A 26 3.85 1.27 0.40
N PRO A 27 4.40 1.81 -0.69
CA PRO A 27 5.35 1.08 -1.53
C PRO A 27 6.58 0.57 -0.79
N VAL A 28 7.15 1.38 0.13
CA VAL A 28 8.34 0.99 0.91
C VAL A 28 8.04 -0.21 1.82
N VAL A 29 6.92 -0.16 2.54
CA VAL A 29 6.47 -1.25 3.43
C VAL A 29 6.23 -2.53 2.64
N LYS A 30 5.52 -2.43 1.52
CA LYS A 30 5.20 -3.56 0.65
C LYS A 30 6.45 -4.25 0.10
N VAL A 31 7.33 -3.49 -0.55
CA VAL A 31 8.53 -4.06 -1.19
C VAL A 31 9.43 -4.71 -0.15
N ARG A 32 9.60 -4.07 1.03
CA ARG A 32 10.35 -4.65 2.14
C ARG A 32 9.75 -5.96 2.62
N ALA A 33 8.45 -6.02 2.82
CA ALA A 33 7.77 -7.23 3.30
C ALA A 33 7.90 -8.39 2.31
N ILE A 34 7.69 -8.14 1.02
CA ILE A 34 7.85 -9.15 -0.03
C ILE A 34 9.32 -9.60 -0.15
N ALA A 35 10.27 -8.66 -0.16
CA ALA A 35 11.70 -8.99 -0.24
C ALA A 35 12.16 -9.90 0.92
N ARG A 36 11.79 -9.53 2.15
CA ARG A 36 12.06 -10.34 3.36
C ARG A 36 11.40 -11.72 3.28
N GLY A 37 10.13 -11.77 2.87
CA GLY A 37 9.41 -13.03 2.72
C GLY A 37 10.09 -13.98 1.73
N PHE A 38 10.58 -13.47 0.60
CA PHE A 38 11.36 -14.26 -0.37
C PHE A 38 12.70 -14.71 0.20
N ALA A 39 13.43 -13.84 0.90
CA ALA A 39 14.69 -14.20 1.55
C ALA A 39 14.49 -15.31 2.61
N GLN A 40 13.45 -15.22 3.42
CA GLN A 40 13.07 -16.24 4.41
C GLN A 40 12.71 -17.60 3.77
N ARG A 41 12.22 -17.60 2.54
CA ARG A 41 11.94 -18.81 1.74
C ARG A 41 13.16 -19.35 1.00
N GLY A 42 14.35 -18.76 1.22
CA GLY A 42 15.64 -19.24 0.69
C GLY A 42 16.03 -18.67 -0.67
N HIS A 43 15.27 -17.72 -1.23
CA HIS A 43 15.64 -17.03 -2.45
C HIS A 43 16.71 -15.96 -2.20
N GLN A 44 17.45 -15.61 -3.24
CA GLN A 44 18.35 -14.44 -3.22
C GLN A 44 17.60 -13.22 -3.73
N VAL A 45 17.50 -12.20 -2.89
CA VAL A 45 16.77 -10.97 -3.23
C VAL A 45 17.72 -9.78 -3.16
N THR A 46 17.77 -9.03 -4.24
CA THR A 46 18.43 -7.73 -4.29
C THR A 46 17.37 -6.66 -4.58
N VAL A 47 17.34 -5.59 -3.79
CA VAL A 47 16.50 -4.42 -4.01
C VAL A 47 17.34 -3.30 -4.59
N LEU A 48 16.98 -2.79 -5.77
CA LEU A 48 17.60 -1.65 -6.41
C LEU A 48 16.73 -0.41 -6.21
N THR A 49 17.28 0.63 -5.62
CA THR A 49 16.55 1.85 -5.26
C THR A 49 17.40 3.10 -5.44
N ALA A 50 16.79 4.30 -5.38
CA ALA A 50 17.52 5.56 -5.30
C ALA A 50 18.01 5.81 -3.87
N ASP A 51 19.16 6.45 -3.71
CA ASP A 51 19.74 6.74 -2.39
C ASP A 51 18.96 7.81 -1.60
N LEU A 52 18.31 8.75 -2.27
CA LEU A 52 17.51 9.82 -1.63
C LEU A 52 18.23 10.53 -0.46
N GLY A 53 19.54 10.61 -0.52
CA GLY A 53 20.38 11.14 0.56
C GLY A 53 20.84 10.10 1.59
N PHE A 54 20.58 8.81 1.37
CA PHE A 54 21.12 7.72 2.14
C PHE A 54 22.63 7.62 1.93
N GLY A 55 23.38 7.43 3.02
CA GLY A 55 24.84 7.38 2.97
C GLY A 55 25.47 7.51 4.35
N PRO A 56 26.80 7.69 4.46
CA PRO A 56 27.53 7.67 5.73
C PRO A 56 27.03 8.67 6.78
N ARG A 57 26.49 9.83 6.33
CA ARG A 57 25.95 10.86 7.22
C ARG A 57 24.49 10.64 7.61
N ASN A 58 23.79 9.76 6.90
CA ASN A 58 22.36 9.51 7.07
C ASN A 58 22.05 8.05 6.71
N ASN A 59 22.56 7.11 7.52
CA ASN A 59 22.40 5.68 7.34
C ASN A 59 21.31 5.07 8.24
N PHE A 60 20.67 5.88 9.09
CA PHE A 60 19.62 5.44 10.02
C PHE A 60 20.02 4.25 10.91
N GLY A 61 21.32 4.18 11.28
CA GLY A 61 21.87 3.08 12.09
C GLY A 61 22.13 1.77 11.32
N MET A 62 21.95 1.76 10.01
CA MET A 62 22.27 0.59 9.17
C MET A 62 23.77 0.51 8.90
N ASN A 63 24.29 -0.73 8.79
CA ASN A 63 25.61 -0.96 8.27
C ASN A 63 25.58 -0.84 6.74
N ILE A 64 26.37 0.11 6.20
CA ILE A 64 26.44 0.40 4.78
C ILE A 64 27.87 0.29 4.27
N GLU A 65 28.02 -0.17 3.04
CA GLU A 65 29.29 -0.27 2.34
C GLU A 65 29.24 0.49 1.02
N PRO A 66 30.34 1.13 0.59
CA PRO A 66 30.39 1.73 -0.73
C PRO A 66 30.39 0.65 -1.82
N CYS A 67 29.69 0.90 -2.91
CA CYS A 67 29.73 0.06 -4.10
C CYS A 67 29.88 0.92 -5.37
N PRO A 68 30.20 0.34 -6.54
CA PRO A 68 30.44 1.12 -7.77
C PRO A 68 29.26 2.02 -8.19
N TRP A 69 28.05 1.76 -7.68
CA TRP A 69 26.84 2.47 -8.08
C TRP A 69 26.28 3.40 -7.00
N GLY A 70 26.87 3.37 -5.79
CA GLY A 70 26.42 4.14 -4.63
C GLY A 70 26.68 3.40 -3.33
N TRP A 71 25.63 2.99 -2.61
CA TRP A 71 25.73 2.30 -1.33
C TRP A 71 25.08 0.94 -1.37
N ARG A 72 25.63 -0.01 -0.62
CA ARG A 72 25.08 -1.35 -0.37
C ARG A 72 24.76 -1.49 1.10
N ALA A 73 23.65 -2.13 1.42
CA ALA A 73 23.27 -2.55 2.76
C ALA A 73 22.72 -3.97 2.74
N GLN A 74 22.85 -4.67 3.87
CA GLN A 74 22.20 -5.96 4.11
C GLN A 74 21.19 -5.79 5.22
N GLU A 75 19.95 -6.23 5.01
CA GLU A 75 18.89 -6.19 5.99
C GLU A 75 17.98 -7.41 5.85
N ASP A 76 17.76 -8.15 6.93
CA ASP A 76 16.83 -9.29 6.96
C ASP A 76 17.03 -10.33 5.84
N GLY A 77 18.28 -10.55 5.42
CA GLY A 77 18.63 -11.46 4.33
C GLY A 77 18.44 -10.88 2.93
N VAL A 78 18.10 -9.61 2.83
CA VAL A 78 17.92 -8.85 1.57
C VAL A 78 19.12 -7.95 1.34
N GLU A 79 19.70 -8.00 0.14
CA GLU A 79 20.68 -7.03 -0.31
C GLU A 79 19.97 -5.80 -0.88
N ALA A 80 20.31 -4.60 -0.42
CA ALA A 80 19.78 -3.34 -0.95
C ALA A 80 20.89 -2.52 -1.59
N ILE A 81 20.71 -2.11 -2.85
CA ILE A 81 21.63 -1.24 -3.61
C ILE A 81 20.96 0.12 -3.77
N TYR A 82 21.57 1.13 -3.18
CA TYR A 82 21.12 2.53 -3.23
C TYR A 82 21.93 3.27 -4.28
N LEU A 83 21.31 3.51 -5.44
CA LEU A 83 21.96 4.21 -6.55
C LEU A 83 22.12 5.69 -6.24
N SER A 84 23.31 6.23 -6.46
CA SER A 84 23.57 7.66 -6.29
C SER A 84 22.63 8.50 -7.13
N THR A 85 22.00 9.49 -6.50
CA THR A 85 21.06 10.42 -7.12
C THR A 85 21.80 11.67 -7.59
N LEU A 86 21.86 11.88 -8.90
CA LEU A 86 22.47 13.08 -9.50
C LEU A 86 21.56 14.30 -9.35
N ALA A 87 20.26 14.12 -9.56
CA ALA A 87 19.25 15.16 -9.46
C ALA A 87 17.89 14.55 -9.06
N HIS A 88 17.03 15.37 -8.45
CA HIS A 88 15.65 14.96 -8.18
C HIS A 88 14.68 16.10 -8.48
N TYR A 89 13.49 15.73 -8.92
CA TYR A 89 12.37 16.65 -9.07
C TYR A 89 11.12 16.02 -8.44
N ARG A 90 10.67 16.57 -7.31
CA ARG A 90 9.62 15.97 -6.47
C ARG A 90 9.99 14.53 -6.06
N ALA A 91 9.21 13.55 -6.51
CA ALA A 91 9.47 12.13 -6.25
C ALA A 91 10.37 11.46 -7.32
N LEU A 92 10.62 12.10 -8.46
CA LEU A 92 11.47 11.55 -9.52
C LEU A 92 12.94 11.76 -9.20
N THR A 93 13.75 10.71 -9.36
CA THR A 93 15.21 10.77 -9.23
C THR A 93 15.89 10.40 -10.52
N LEU A 94 17.03 11.02 -10.79
CA LEU A 94 17.91 10.68 -11.88
C LEU A 94 19.15 9.95 -11.34
N ASN A 95 19.24 8.66 -11.64
CA ASN A 95 20.27 7.75 -11.15
C ASN A 95 21.06 7.15 -12.32
N PRO A 96 22.04 7.85 -12.92
CA PRO A 96 22.76 7.40 -14.13
C PRO A 96 23.46 6.05 -13.95
N ASN A 97 23.88 5.75 -12.71
CA ASN A 97 24.57 4.50 -12.36
C ASN A 97 23.72 3.24 -12.59
N VAL A 98 22.40 3.38 -12.80
CA VAL A 98 21.53 2.27 -13.21
C VAL A 98 22.02 1.57 -14.47
N VAL A 99 22.59 2.33 -15.41
CA VAL A 99 23.13 1.78 -16.67
C VAL A 99 24.34 0.87 -16.40
N GLY A 100 25.26 1.32 -15.55
CA GLY A 100 26.42 0.54 -15.12
C GLY A 100 26.02 -0.73 -14.39
N PHE A 101 25.10 -0.61 -13.42
CA PHE A 101 24.53 -1.73 -12.68
C PHE A 101 23.91 -2.78 -13.64
N CYS A 102 23.03 -2.37 -14.54
CA CYS A 102 22.37 -3.29 -15.46
C CYS A 102 23.34 -3.99 -16.43
N ARG A 103 24.38 -3.29 -16.88
CA ARG A 103 25.39 -3.91 -17.74
C ARG A 103 26.19 -4.99 -17.02
N ALA A 104 26.60 -4.71 -15.78
CA ALA A 104 27.48 -5.54 -15.02
C ALA A 104 26.77 -6.74 -14.38
N THR A 105 25.59 -6.56 -13.80
CA THR A 105 25.01 -7.54 -12.87
C THR A 105 23.65 -8.11 -13.30
N LEU A 106 22.92 -7.45 -14.21
CA LEU A 106 21.52 -7.83 -14.49
C LEU A 106 21.39 -9.29 -14.98
N SER A 107 22.39 -9.84 -15.69
CA SER A 107 22.39 -11.25 -16.17
C SER A 107 22.52 -12.28 -15.04
N GLU A 108 22.78 -11.84 -13.82
CA GLU A 108 22.85 -12.72 -12.66
C GLU A 108 21.47 -13.05 -12.07
N PHE A 109 20.44 -12.30 -12.46
CA PHE A 109 19.09 -12.48 -11.96
C PHE A 109 18.24 -13.33 -12.90
N ASP A 110 17.44 -14.22 -12.31
CA ASP A 110 16.48 -15.05 -13.05
C ASP A 110 15.25 -14.24 -13.48
N LEU A 111 14.85 -13.27 -12.63
CA LEU A 111 13.64 -12.46 -12.84
C LEU A 111 13.80 -11.08 -12.20
N VAL A 112 13.14 -10.08 -12.80
CA VAL A 112 13.08 -8.71 -12.28
C VAL A 112 11.65 -8.31 -11.95
N HIS A 113 11.40 -7.73 -10.77
CA HIS A 113 10.11 -7.13 -10.41
C HIS A 113 10.24 -5.62 -10.29
N LEU A 114 9.44 -4.90 -11.05
CA LEU A 114 9.47 -3.44 -11.18
C LEU A 114 8.22 -2.85 -10.51
N TYR A 115 8.41 -2.06 -9.46
CA TYR A 115 7.33 -1.43 -8.72
C TYR A 115 7.16 0.04 -9.14
N GLY A 116 5.95 0.40 -9.54
CA GLY A 116 5.61 1.74 -10.00
C GLY A 116 5.71 1.91 -11.51
N LEU A 117 5.17 3.03 -12.02
CA LEU A 117 5.16 3.35 -13.44
C LEU A 117 5.86 4.67 -13.77
N TYR A 118 5.81 5.63 -12.85
CA TYR A 118 6.26 7.01 -13.10
C TYR A 118 7.60 7.29 -12.41
N ASP A 119 8.62 6.49 -12.78
CA ASP A 119 10.00 6.68 -12.37
C ASP A 119 10.94 6.51 -13.57
N VAL A 120 12.23 6.69 -13.38
CA VAL A 120 13.25 6.51 -14.42
C VAL A 120 13.91 5.13 -14.30
N LEU A 121 13.92 4.55 -13.11
CA LEU A 121 14.59 3.27 -12.83
C LEU A 121 13.92 2.11 -13.56
N GLY A 122 12.59 1.97 -13.41
CA GLY A 122 11.82 0.89 -14.03
C GLY A 122 12.01 0.80 -15.54
N PRO A 123 11.78 1.87 -16.32
CA PRO A 123 12.04 1.88 -17.76
C PRO A 123 13.48 1.58 -18.14
N ALA A 124 14.45 2.10 -17.41
CA ALA A 124 15.87 1.82 -17.68
C ALA A 124 16.18 0.33 -17.47
N VAL A 125 15.80 -0.23 -16.34
CA VAL A 125 16.00 -1.66 -16.05
C VAL A 125 15.26 -2.54 -17.06
N SER A 126 13.99 -2.23 -17.40
CA SER A 126 13.21 -2.99 -18.39
C SER A 126 13.83 -3.00 -19.79
N TYR A 127 14.49 -1.91 -20.17
CA TYR A 127 15.23 -1.85 -21.44
C TYR A 127 16.35 -2.90 -21.46
N PHE A 128 17.13 -3.02 -20.38
CA PHE A 128 18.19 -4.01 -20.29
C PHE A 128 17.64 -5.44 -20.13
N CYS A 129 16.54 -5.64 -19.42
CA CYS A 129 15.86 -6.94 -19.34
C CYS A 129 15.54 -7.48 -20.72
N ARG A 130 14.90 -6.65 -21.57
CA ARG A 130 14.57 -7.04 -22.95
C ARG A 130 15.79 -7.36 -23.80
N ARG A 131 16.89 -6.60 -23.63
CA ARG A 131 18.12 -6.86 -24.40
C ARG A 131 18.85 -8.13 -23.98
N LYS A 132 18.69 -8.53 -22.74
CA LYS A 132 19.35 -9.72 -22.17
C LYS A 132 18.42 -10.95 -22.08
N GLY A 133 17.16 -10.84 -22.52
CA GLY A 133 16.18 -11.94 -22.48
C GLY A 133 15.69 -12.28 -21.05
N ILE A 134 15.84 -11.37 -20.08
CA ILE A 134 15.43 -11.59 -18.69
C ILE A 134 13.95 -11.23 -18.55
N PRO A 135 13.08 -12.13 -18.07
CA PRO A 135 11.68 -11.83 -17.82
C PRO A 135 11.52 -10.80 -16.71
N TYR A 136 10.52 -9.93 -16.85
CA TYR A 136 10.20 -8.98 -15.80
C TYR A 136 8.72 -8.83 -15.57
N VAL A 137 8.36 -8.60 -14.32
CA VAL A 137 7.02 -8.37 -13.80
C VAL A 137 6.89 -6.89 -13.43
N ILE A 138 5.72 -6.31 -13.64
CA ILE A 138 5.42 -4.93 -13.23
C ILE A 138 4.27 -4.94 -12.24
N GLU A 139 4.38 -4.11 -11.20
CA GLU A 139 3.29 -3.78 -10.30
C GLU A 139 3.02 -2.27 -10.33
N PRO A 140 1.93 -1.82 -10.98
CA PRO A 140 1.62 -0.39 -11.14
C PRO A 140 1.26 0.33 -9.83
N MET A 141 0.75 -0.38 -8.84
CA MET A 141 0.37 0.16 -7.52
C MET A 141 -0.65 1.32 -7.59
N GLY A 142 -1.67 1.21 -8.46
CA GLY A 142 -2.66 2.25 -8.68
C GLY A 142 -2.19 3.45 -9.52
N MET A 143 -1.02 3.34 -10.16
CA MET A 143 -0.49 4.42 -10.97
C MET A 143 -0.86 4.32 -12.44
N TYR A 144 -1.50 3.22 -12.87
CA TYR A 144 -1.79 3.00 -14.28
C TYR A 144 -2.76 4.04 -14.83
N ARG A 145 -3.89 4.26 -14.17
CA ARG A 145 -4.79 5.37 -14.51
C ARG A 145 -4.29 6.67 -13.91
N PRO A 146 -4.10 7.72 -14.72
CA PRO A 146 -3.69 9.02 -14.20
C PRO A 146 -4.86 9.66 -13.45
N ILE A 147 -4.77 9.61 -12.12
CA ILE A 147 -5.71 10.27 -11.21
C ILE A 147 -5.01 11.51 -10.65
N ASP A 148 -5.74 12.61 -10.49
CA ASP A 148 -5.25 13.88 -9.96
C ASP A 148 -4.27 14.64 -10.91
N ARG A 149 -3.12 15.08 -10.40
CA ARG A 149 -2.20 16.04 -11.04
C ARG A 149 -1.44 15.45 -12.24
N SER A 150 -1.13 16.31 -13.21
CA SER A 150 -0.23 16.02 -14.35
C SER A 150 -0.79 15.03 -15.40
N PHE A 151 -2.11 15.02 -15.60
CA PHE A 151 -2.78 14.13 -16.56
C PHE A 151 -2.14 14.11 -17.97
N ARG A 152 -1.77 15.29 -18.51
CA ARG A 152 -1.16 15.40 -19.84
C ARG A 152 0.22 14.71 -19.93
N LEU A 153 1.06 14.91 -18.90
CA LEU A 153 2.39 14.29 -18.85
C LEU A 153 2.29 12.77 -18.67
N LYS A 154 1.37 12.30 -17.85
CA LYS A 154 1.13 10.87 -17.65
C LYS A 154 0.60 10.20 -18.94
N ARG A 155 -0.31 10.88 -19.66
CA ARG A 155 -0.81 10.40 -20.95
C ARG A 155 0.29 10.34 -22.01
N LEU A 156 1.18 11.35 -22.07
CA LEU A 156 2.36 11.33 -22.95
C LEU A 156 3.31 10.19 -22.60
N TRP A 157 3.53 9.95 -21.31
CA TRP A 157 4.31 8.80 -20.82
C TRP A 157 3.73 7.48 -21.31
N HIS A 158 2.41 7.27 -21.14
CA HIS A 158 1.73 6.05 -21.58
C HIS A 158 1.80 5.82 -23.09
N SER A 159 1.81 6.88 -23.90
CA SER A 159 1.89 6.78 -25.36
C SER A 159 3.31 6.62 -25.91
N SER A 160 4.36 6.80 -25.08
CA SER A 160 5.76 6.82 -25.50
C SER A 160 6.61 5.72 -24.84
N LEU A 161 7.56 6.10 -24.00
CA LEU A 161 8.46 5.17 -23.31
C LEU A 161 7.72 4.22 -22.35
N GLY A 162 6.71 4.72 -21.67
CA GLY A 162 5.87 3.93 -20.78
C GLY A 162 5.13 2.80 -21.50
N ALA A 163 4.68 3.02 -22.75
CA ALA A 163 4.00 2.00 -23.52
C ALA A 163 4.87 0.76 -23.75
N ARG A 164 6.15 0.96 -24.03
CA ARG A 164 7.11 -0.15 -24.21
C ARG A 164 7.44 -0.83 -22.89
N TYR A 165 7.44 -0.09 -21.81
CA TYR A 165 7.72 -0.57 -20.47
C TYR A 165 6.69 -1.63 -20.06
N TRP A 166 5.41 -1.28 -19.98
CA TRP A 166 4.40 -2.20 -19.51
C TRP A 166 3.97 -3.27 -20.54
N ARG A 167 3.94 -2.95 -21.85
CA ARG A 167 3.53 -3.92 -22.90
C ARG A 167 4.45 -5.13 -23.01
N ASN A 168 5.74 -4.96 -22.71
CA ASN A 168 6.72 -6.05 -22.80
C ASN A 168 6.91 -6.79 -21.46
N ALA A 169 6.19 -6.43 -20.42
CA ALA A 169 6.20 -7.19 -19.17
C ALA A 169 5.68 -8.62 -19.43
N SER A 170 6.30 -9.58 -18.77
CA SER A 170 5.84 -10.97 -18.78
C SER A 170 4.53 -11.12 -18.02
N GLN A 171 4.43 -10.43 -16.86
CA GLN A 171 3.22 -10.35 -16.05
C GLN A 171 3.05 -8.95 -15.49
N ILE A 172 1.79 -8.59 -15.15
CA ILE A 172 1.41 -7.35 -14.50
C ILE A 172 0.57 -7.70 -13.27
N VAL A 173 1.00 -7.24 -12.11
CA VAL A 173 0.36 -7.51 -10.82
C VAL A 173 -0.59 -6.37 -10.48
N ALA A 174 -1.88 -6.64 -10.49
CA ALA A 174 -2.89 -5.75 -9.92
C ALA A 174 -3.00 -5.96 -8.41
N THR A 175 -3.19 -4.89 -7.65
CA THR A 175 -3.30 -4.95 -6.19
C THR A 175 -4.73 -5.11 -5.69
N SER A 176 -5.68 -5.10 -6.61
CA SER A 176 -7.11 -5.29 -6.34
C SER A 176 -7.82 -5.75 -7.61
N GLU A 177 -9.04 -6.29 -7.45
CA GLU A 177 -9.92 -6.58 -8.59
C GLU A 177 -10.27 -5.30 -9.36
N MET A 178 -10.41 -4.19 -8.68
CA MET A 178 -10.68 -2.91 -9.32
C MET A 178 -9.53 -2.50 -10.25
N GLU A 179 -8.28 -2.59 -9.80
CA GLU A 179 -7.12 -2.31 -10.65
C GLU A 179 -7.00 -3.32 -11.80
N TYR A 180 -7.31 -4.59 -11.55
CA TYR A 180 -7.36 -5.63 -12.59
C TYR A 180 -8.39 -5.29 -13.67
N GLU A 181 -9.62 -4.95 -13.28
CA GLU A 181 -10.70 -4.54 -14.20
C GLU A 181 -10.31 -3.29 -15.00
N GLU A 182 -9.68 -2.31 -14.36
CA GLU A 182 -9.19 -1.10 -15.01
C GLU A 182 -8.10 -1.39 -16.06
N LEU A 183 -7.15 -2.24 -15.73
CA LEU A 183 -6.09 -2.66 -16.65
C LEU A 183 -6.66 -3.43 -17.85
N LEU A 184 -7.62 -4.31 -17.61
CA LEU A 184 -8.29 -5.09 -18.66
C LEU A 184 -9.08 -4.18 -19.61
N GLN A 185 -9.86 -3.22 -19.08
CA GLN A 185 -10.60 -2.24 -19.86
C GLN A 185 -9.69 -1.35 -20.73
N ASP A 186 -8.48 -1.08 -20.27
CA ASP A 186 -7.50 -0.28 -20.98
C ASP A 186 -6.63 -1.13 -21.96
N GLY A 187 -7.03 -2.41 -22.20
CA GLY A 187 -6.48 -3.28 -23.23
C GLY A 187 -5.24 -4.07 -22.82
N VAL A 188 -4.98 -4.22 -21.52
CA VAL A 188 -3.95 -5.16 -21.05
C VAL A 188 -4.49 -6.59 -21.22
N PRO A 189 -3.75 -7.50 -21.90
CA PRO A 189 -4.20 -8.88 -22.09
C PRO A 189 -4.40 -9.62 -20.76
N ALA A 190 -5.54 -10.31 -20.62
CA ALA A 190 -5.91 -11.01 -19.38
C ALA A 190 -4.87 -12.06 -18.95
N GLU A 191 -4.23 -12.72 -19.93
CA GLU A 191 -3.20 -13.73 -19.68
C GLU A 191 -1.92 -13.17 -19.05
N LYS A 192 -1.75 -11.84 -19.04
CA LYS A 192 -0.64 -11.17 -18.36
C LYS A 192 -1.01 -10.64 -16.97
N LEU A 193 -2.30 -10.60 -16.66
CA LEU A 193 -2.80 -10.01 -15.44
C LEU A 193 -2.94 -11.04 -14.32
N VAL A 194 -2.39 -10.71 -13.16
CA VAL A 194 -2.58 -11.47 -11.92
C VAL A 194 -2.96 -10.52 -10.79
N ILE A 195 -3.69 -11.02 -9.79
CA ILE A 195 -4.08 -10.23 -8.62
C ILE A 195 -3.25 -10.67 -7.42
N ARG A 196 -2.62 -9.72 -6.75
CA ARG A 196 -1.99 -9.90 -5.46
C ARG A 196 -2.26 -8.68 -4.59
N TYR A 197 -3.04 -8.86 -3.55
CA TYR A 197 -3.39 -7.79 -2.62
C TYR A 197 -2.17 -7.19 -1.90
N ASN A 198 -2.36 -6.04 -1.27
CA ASN A 198 -1.39 -5.52 -0.30
C ASN A 198 -1.55 -6.28 1.02
N GLY A 199 -0.44 -6.65 1.61
CA GLY A 199 -0.45 -7.34 2.90
C GLY A 199 -0.53 -6.38 4.08
N ILE A 200 -0.79 -6.99 5.22
CA ILE A 200 -0.73 -6.35 6.53
C ILE A 200 0.30 -7.07 7.40
N ASP A 201 0.96 -6.33 8.26
CA ASP A 201 1.80 -6.91 9.30
C ASP A 201 0.88 -7.48 10.38
N ASN A 202 0.91 -8.79 10.57
CA ASN A 202 0.21 -9.46 11.67
C ASN A 202 0.86 -9.20 13.04
N GLU A 203 1.90 -8.38 13.08
CA GLU A 203 2.61 -7.97 14.30
C GLU A 203 1.83 -6.94 15.16
N ALA A 204 0.52 -6.88 15.01
CA ALA A 204 -0.35 -6.12 15.94
C ALA A 204 -0.21 -6.57 17.42
N GLY A 205 0.66 -7.55 17.70
CA GLY A 205 0.89 -8.10 19.05
C GLY A 205 2.28 -7.84 19.65
N SER A 206 3.33 -7.60 18.86
CA SER A 206 4.68 -7.42 19.42
C SER A 206 4.99 -5.93 19.60
N GLY A 207 4.73 -5.41 20.79
CA GLY A 207 5.01 -4.01 21.16
C GLY A 207 3.80 -3.08 21.08
N SER A 208 2.58 -3.59 20.92
CA SER A 208 1.36 -2.78 21.05
C SER A 208 1.14 -2.33 22.49
N LEU A 209 0.68 -1.10 22.66
CA LEU A 209 0.23 -0.60 23.96
C LEU A 209 -0.97 -1.47 24.45
N PRO A 210 -1.19 -1.56 25.76
CA PRO A 210 -2.36 -2.26 26.30
C PRO A 210 -3.66 -1.75 25.67
N PRO A 211 -4.66 -2.63 25.46
CA PRO A 211 -5.98 -2.21 25.01
C PRO A 211 -6.54 -1.07 25.87
N GLY A 212 -7.18 -0.09 25.24
CA GLY A 212 -7.68 1.10 25.91
C GLY A 212 -6.65 2.25 26.04
N SER A 213 -5.41 2.07 25.62
CA SER A 213 -4.36 3.10 25.74
C SER A 213 -4.67 4.38 24.98
N PHE A 214 -5.20 4.26 23.75
CA PHE A 214 -5.62 5.44 22.99
C PHE A 214 -6.81 6.13 23.64
N ARG A 215 -7.80 5.36 24.08
CA ARG A 215 -8.97 5.91 24.77
C ARG A 215 -8.58 6.63 26.05
N ALA A 216 -7.70 6.05 26.86
CA ALA A 216 -7.20 6.67 28.08
C ALA A 216 -6.43 7.99 27.78
N LYS A 217 -5.57 7.99 26.78
CA LYS A 217 -4.80 9.18 26.35
C LYS A 217 -5.72 10.35 25.95
N TRP A 218 -6.86 10.07 25.34
CA TRP A 218 -7.77 11.08 24.80
C TRP A 218 -9.07 11.25 25.61
N GLY A 219 -9.18 10.65 26.79
CA GLY A 219 -10.34 10.78 27.68
C GLY A 219 -11.63 10.22 27.09
N ILE A 220 -11.55 9.13 26.30
CA ILE A 220 -12.68 8.48 25.65
C ILE A 220 -13.14 7.33 26.55
N ALA A 221 -14.42 7.33 26.95
CA ALA A 221 -14.95 6.28 27.81
C ALA A 221 -15.01 4.92 27.10
N ALA A 222 -14.83 3.82 27.82
CA ALA A 222 -14.77 2.47 27.25
C ALA A 222 -16.06 2.07 26.49
N HIS A 223 -17.21 2.59 26.92
CA HIS A 223 -18.52 2.32 26.33
C HIS A 223 -18.91 3.30 25.20
N GLU A 224 -18.10 4.33 24.97
CA GLU A 224 -18.36 5.35 23.95
C GLU A 224 -17.92 4.83 22.57
N PRO A 225 -18.81 4.78 21.55
CA PRO A 225 -18.42 4.35 20.21
C PRO A 225 -17.27 5.19 19.66
N LEU A 226 -16.20 4.54 19.19
CA LEU A 226 -15.03 5.17 18.61
C LEU A 226 -14.96 4.89 17.11
N ILE A 227 -15.32 5.90 16.32
CA ILE A 227 -15.26 5.88 14.86
C ILE A 227 -13.96 6.53 14.41
N ILE A 228 -13.21 5.87 13.55
CA ILE A 228 -11.92 6.38 13.11
C ILE A 228 -11.81 6.50 11.59
N PHE A 229 -11.08 7.51 11.16
CA PHE A 229 -10.55 7.70 9.83
C PHE A 229 -9.03 7.78 9.91
N LEU A 230 -8.32 7.07 9.03
CA LEU A 230 -6.87 7.18 8.92
C LEU A 230 -6.45 7.35 7.45
N GLY A 231 -5.78 8.46 7.13
CA GLY A 231 -5.30 8.72 5.78
C GLY A 231 -4.85 10.17 5.60
N ARG A 232 -4.17 10.47 4.50
CA ARG A 232 -3.85 11.87 4.17
C ARG A 232 -5.12 12.70 4.08
N LEU A 233 -5.09 13.89 4.67
CA LEU A 233 -6.22 14.81 4.62
C LEU A 233 -6.23 15.53 3.27
N ILE A 234 -6.99 14.96 2.34
CA ILE A 234 -7.27 15.49 1.00
C ILE A 234 -8.75 15.22 0.65
N PRO A 235 -9.40 16.08 -0.15
CA PRO A 235 -10.85 15.96 -0.46
C PRO A 235 -11.26 14.59 -1.00
N ARG A 236 -10.40 13.95 -1.78
CA ARG A 236 -10.66 12.63 -2.36
C ARG A 236 -10.88 11.52 -1.33
N LYS A 237 -10.31 11.67 -0.12
CA LYS A 237 -10.45 10.67 0.96
C LYS A 237 -11.77 10.76 1.71
N GLY A 238 -12.54 11.83 1.57
CA GLY A 238 -13.90 11.96 2.06
C GLY A 238 -14.04 12.19 3.56
N ALA A 239 -13.00 12.72 4.24
CA ALA A 239 -13.09 13.06 5.66
C ALA A 239 -14.17 14.13 5.93
N ASP A 240 -14.40 15.02 4.99
CA ASP A 240 -15.49 16.00 4.98
C ASP A 240 -16.87 15.34 5.04
N THR A 241 -17.11 14.37 4.16
CA THR A 241 -18.35 13.58 4.12
C THR A 241 -18.54 12.79 5.43
N LEU A 242 -17.46 12.23 5.99
CA LEU A 242 -17.53 11.50 7.26
C LEU A 242 -17.93 12.39 8.42
N ILE A 243 -17.40 13.61 8.54
CA ILE A 243 -17.74 14.55 9.61
C ILE A 243 -19.25 14.85 9.57
N GLU A 244 -19.80 15.17 8.41
CA GLU A 244 -21.22 15.45 8.24
C GLU A 244 -22.09 14.22 8.52
N ALA A 245 -21.67 13.04 8.04
CA ALA A 245 -22.42 11.80 8.27
C ALA A 245 -22.38 11.37 9.75
N PHE A 246 -21.25 11.53 10.44
CA PHE A 246 -21.13 11.24 11.85
C PHE A 246 -22.06 12.13 12.71
N ALA A 247 -22.13 13.41 12.41
CA ALA A 247 -23.04 14.33 13.10
C ALA A 247 -24.51 13.90 13.00
N GLN A 248 -24.93 13.36 11.86
CA GLN A 248 -26.31 12.90 11.64
C GLN A 248 -26.56 11.47 12.18
N ALA A 249 -25.55 10.58 12.11
CA ALA A 249 -25.70 9.21 12.57
C ALA A 249 -25.56 9.06 14.08
N CYS A 250 -24.74 9.90 14.70
CA CYS A 250 -24.37 9.85 16.11
C CYS A 250 -24.65 11.20 16.82
N PRO A 251 -25.90 11.65 16.91
CA PRO A 251 -26.20 13.03 17.37
C PRO A 251 -25.80 13.26 18.83
N GLU A 252 -25.87 12.23 19.69
CA GLU A 252 -25.66 12.41 21.14
C GLU A 252 -24.39 11.71 21.67
N LYS A 253 -23.94 10.64 21.04
CA LYS A 253 -22.88 9.78 21.58
C LYS A 253 -21.82 9.45 20.54
N GLY A 254 -20.63 9.08 21.00
CA GLY A 254 -19.53 8.61 20.19
C GLY A 254 -18.46 9.66 19.94
N ARG A 255 -17.27 9.21 19.62
CA ARG A 255 -16.10 10.00 19.25
C ARG A 255 -15.70 9.72 17.80
N LEU A 256 -15.34 10.77 17.12
CA LEU A 256 -14.74 10.70 15.79
C LEU A 256 -13.26 11.07 15.87
N VAL A 257 -12.39 10.20 15.38
CA VAL A 257 -10.96 10.49 15.25
C VAL A 257 -10.59 10.61 13.77
N ILE A 258 -10.04 11.76 13.40
CA ILE A 258 -9.50 12.04 12.07
C ILE A 258 -7.97 12.06 12.20
N ALA A 259 -7.33 10.98 11.75
CA ALA A 259 -5.89 10.78 11.83
C ALA A 259 -5.24 10.87 10.45
N GLY A 260 -4.15 11.62 10.35
CA GLY A 260 -3.34 11.69 9.14
C GLY A 260 -2.68 13.04 8.93
N PRO A 261 -1.62 13.06 8.07
CA PRO A 261 -0.97 14.31 7.71
C PRO A 261 -1.84 15.13 6.77
N GLU A 262 -1.69 16.44 6.84
CA GLU A 262 -2.30 17.35 5.87
C GLU A 262 -1.69 17.12 4.49
N GLY A 263 -2.52 16.83 3.52
CA GLY A 263 -2.10 16.56 2.13
C GLY A 263 -2.31 17.73 1.18
N GLU A 264 -3.23 18.64 1.53
CA GLU A 264 -3.48 19.92 0.88
C GLU A 264 -3.52 21.02 1.93
N SER A 265 -2.80 22.10 1.68
CA SER A 265 -2.69 23.23 2.61
C SER A 265 -4.05 23.83 2.94
N GLY A 266 -4.36 23.98 4.22
CA GLY A 266 -5.62 24.53 4.72
C GLY A 266 -6.79 23.54 4.80
N TYR A 267 -6.66 22.32 4.24
CA TYR A 267 -7.77 21.36 4.26
C TYR A 267 -8.12 20.87 5.66
N ARG A 268 -7.12 20.75 6.54
CA ARG A 268 -7.35 20.43 7.95
C ARG A 268 -8.24 21.49 8.62
N ALA A 269 -7.93 22.77 8.44
CA ALA A 269 -8.72 23.87 9.00
C ALA A 269 -10.16 23.87 8.46
N GLU A 270 -10.35 23.51 7.18
CA GLU A 270 -11.68 23.32 6.59
C GLU A 270 -12.46 22.20 7.28
N LEU A 271 -11.83 21.06 7.57
CA LEU A 271 -12.44 19.93 8.29
C LEU A 271 -12.81 20.31 9.74
N GLU A 272 -11.95 21.04 10.44
CA GLU A 272 -12.22 21.55 11.80
C GLU A 272 -13.42 22.52 11.80
N ASP A 273 -13.52 23.41 10.80
CA ASP A 273 -14.67 24.30 10.62
C ASP A 273 -15.96 23.54 10.33
N ARG A 274 -15.90 22.48 9.50
CA ARG A 274 -17.05 21.59 9.24
C ARG A 274 -17.51 20.88 10.52
N ALA A 275 -16.59 20.37 11.35
CA ALA A 275 -16.94 19.76 12.61
C ALA A 275 -17.66 20.74 13.55
N ARG A 276 -17.20 22.00 13.61
CA ARG A 276 -17.83 23.09 14.36
C ARG A 276 -19.24 23.41 13.83
N LYS A 277 -19.39 23.61 12.53
CA LYS A 277 -20.67 23.88 11.89
C LYS A 277 -21.68 22.73 12.05
N SER A 278 -21.19 21.51 12.14
CA SER A 278 -22.00 20.32 12.39
C SER A 278 -22.30 20.05 13.88
N GLY A 279 -21.81 20.90 14.79
CA GLY A 279 -22.06 20.78 16.23
C GLY A 279 -21.33 19.63 16.93
N ILE A 280 -20.28 19.09 16.30
CA ILE A 280 -19.51 17.94 16.83
C ILE A 280 -18.04 18.23 17.13
N GLU A 281 -17.66 19.51 17.21
CA GLU A 281 -16.27 19.93 17.48
C GLU A 281 -15.72 19.26 18.76
N SER A 282 -16.47 19.26 19.86
CA SER A 282 -16.07 18.67 21.13
C SER A 282 -15.96 17.13 21.11
N ARG A 283 -16.52 16.48 20.09
CA ARG A 283 -16.51 15.03 19.90
C ARG A 283 -15.62 14.57 18.75
N THR A 284 -14.93 15.50 18.07
CA THR A 284 -14.03 15.20 16.95
C THR A 284 -12.59 15.50 17.36
N ILE A 285 -11.70 14.53 17.19
CA ILE A 285 -10.29 14.59 17.54
C ILE A 285 -9.46 14.58 16.25
N PHE A 286 -8.67 15.61 16.02
CA PHE A 286 -7.69 15.68 14.93
C PHE A 286 -6.28 15.41 15.49
N THR A 287 -5.76 14.21 15.26
CA THR A 287 -4.47 13.79 15.85
C THR A 287 -3.26 14.25 15.05
N GLY A 288 -3.42 14.63 13.78
CA GLY A 288 -2.30 14.69 12.84
C GLY A 288 -1.84 13.28 12.42
N ALA A 289 -0.62 13.20 11.91
CA ALA A 289 -0.05 11.92 11.48
C ALA A 289 0.28 11.02 12.68
N LEU A 290 -0.13 9.76 12.62
CA LEU A 290 0.19 8.73 13.63
C LEU A 290 1.06 7.65 13.02
N TYR A 291 2.07 7.20 13.77
CA TYR A 291 3.02 6.15 13.39
C TYR A 291 3.27 5.18 14.56
N GLY A 292 3.81 4.00 14.25
CA GLY A 292 4.21 3.02 15.26
C GLY A 292 3.13 2.73 16.29
N GLN A 293 3.47 2.79 17.58
CA GLN A 293 2.58 2.43 18.68
C GLN A 293 1.32 3.30 18.79
N ASP A 294 1.42 4.62 18.50
CA ASP A 294 0.24 5.50 18.51
C ASP A 294 -0.78 5.12 17.46
N LYS A 295 -0.33 4.73 16.26
CA LYS A 295 -1.20 4.22 15.19
C LYS A 295 -1.82 2.88 15.57
N SER A 296 -1.02 1.97 16.11
CA SER A 296 -1.49 0.63 16.51
C SER A 296 -2.51 0.72 17.65
N SER A 297 -2.30 1.61 18.64
CA SER A 297 -3.26 1.82 19.74
C SER A 297 -4.58 2.42 19.25
N LEU A 298 -4.57 3.36 18.31
CA LEU A 298 -5.78 3.88 17.68
C LEU A 298 -6.57 2.77 17.00
N MET A 299 -5.90 1.94 16.19
CA MET A 299 -6.54 0.83 15.48
C MET A 299 -7.10 -0.22 16.44
N ALA A 300 -6.36 -0.56 17.50
CA ALA A 300 -6.79 -1.56 18.48
C ALA A 300 -8.02 -1.12 19.32
N ASP A 301 -8.14 0.18 19.57
CA ASP A 301 -9.21 0.74 20.40
C ASP A 301 -10.45 1.17 19.60
N ALA A 302 -10.37 1.17 18.27
CA ALA A 302 -11.47 1.57 17.40
C ALA A 302 -12.60 0.55 17.36
N ASP A 303 -13.83 1.05 17.25
CA ASP A 303 -15.00 0.21 17.01
C ASP A 303 -15.33 0.12 15.52
N ILE A 304 -15.23 1.20 14.78
CA ILE A 304 -15.53 1.24 13.35
C ILE A 304 -14.45 2.09 12.62
N PHE A 305 -13.90 1.52 11.59
CA PHE A 305 -13.04 2.26 10.65
C PHE A 305 -13.84 2.72 9.44
N VAL A 306 -13.68 3.98 9.05
CA VAL A 306 -14.43 4.55 7.91
C VAL A 306 -13.49 5.21 6.91
N LEU A 307 -13.60 4.82 5.64
CA LEU A 307 -12.88 5.44 4.53
C LEU A 307 -13.83 5.70 3.35
N PRO A 308 -14.55 6.82 3.34
CA PRO A 308 -15.52 7.15 2.29
C PRO A 308 -14.83 7.79 1.07
N SER A 309 -13.75 7.16 0.63
CA SER A 309 -12.91 7.65 -0.46
C SER A 309 -13.61 7.58 -1.81
N ARG A 310 -13.47 8.63 -2.63
CA ARG A 310 -13.98 8.67 -4.01
C ARG A 310 -13.17 7.81 -4.98
N TYR A 311 -11.95 7.48 -4.62
CA TYR A 311 -11.10 6.51 -5.29
C TYR A 311 -9.95 6.09 -4.37
N GLU A 312 -9.75 4.79 -4.25
CA GLU A 312 -8.67 4.19 -3.49
C GLU A 312 -8.23 2.89 -4.16
N ASN A 313 -6.98 2.80 -4.60
CA ASN A 313 -6.51 1.63 -5.34
C ASN A 313 -6.62 0.33 -4.56
N PHE A 314 -6.28 0.35 -3.25
CA PHE A 314 -6.45 -0.81 -2.37
C PHE A 314 -7.09 -0.44 -1.03
N ALA A 315 -6.70 0.66 -0.39
CA ALA A 315 -7.08 1.08 0.95
C ALA A 315 -6.30 0.35 2.07
N ASN A 316 -4.98 0.55 2.12
CA ASN A 316 -4.11 -0.08 3.12
C ASN A 316 -4.57 0.16 4.56
N ALA A 317 -5.04 1.37 4.90
CA ALA A 317 -5.53 1.67 6.25
C ALA A 317 -6.79 0.86 6.63
N ALA A 318 -7.67 0.57 5.67
CA ALA A 318 -8.81 -0.32 5.89
C ALA A 318 -8.34 -1.78 6.08
N ALA A 319 -7.33 -2.22 5.31
CA ALA A 319 -6.73 -3.53 5.50
C ALA A 319 -6.10 -3.69 6.90
N GLU A 320 -5.39 -2.66 7.37
CA GLU A 320 -4.82 -2.62 8.72
C GLU A 320 -5.91 -2.67 9.82
N ALA A 321 -7.01 -1.93 9.64
CA ALA A 321 -8.17 -2.00 10.55
C ALA A 321 -8.77 -3.41 10.60
N ILE A 322 -8.94 -4.06 9.45
CA ILE A 322 -9.37 -5.46 9.34
C ILE A 322 -8.40 -6.37 10.09
N GLY A 323 -7.09 -6.14 9.96
CA GLY A 323 -6.06 -6.87 10.70
C GLY A 323 -6.17 -6.76 12.21
N CYS A 324 -6.64 -5.63 12.70
CA CYS A 324 -6.94 -5.38 14.12
C CYS A 324 -8.34 -5.90 14.55
N GLY A 325 -9.11 -6.51 13.65
CA GLY A 325 -10.47 -7.02 13.93
C GLY A 325 -11.52 -5.91 14.00
N VAL A 326 -11.26 -4.76 13.39
CA VAL A 326 -12.18 -3.61 13.37
C VAL A 326 -13.02 -3.64 12.10
N PRO A 327 -14.36 -3.70 12.23
CA PRO A 327 -15.27 -3.59 11.08
C PRO A 327 -15.08 -2.29 10.31
N VAL A 328 -15.16 -2.37 8.97
CA VAL A 328 -14.87 -1.23 8.11
C VAL A 328 -16.09 -0.80 7.28
N ILE A 329 -16.20 0.50 7.03
CA ILE A 329 -17.09 1.08 6.02
C ILE A 329 -16.21 1.70 4.93
N VAL A 330 -16.35 1.20 3.71
CA VAL A 330 -15.63 1.72 2.53
C VAL A 330 -16.59 1.96 1.39
N THR A 331 -16.19 2.73 0.39
CA THR A 331 -16.99 2.92 -0.82
C THR A 331 -16.75 1.84 -1.86
N GLU A 332 -17.65 1.75 -2.84
CA GLU A 332 -17.49 0.92 -4.04
C GLU A 332 -16.23 1.27 -4.86
N SER A 333 -15.73 2.49 -4.68
CA SER A 333 -14.49 2.99 -5.32
C SER A 333 -13.21 2.66 -4.54
N CYS A 334 -13.27 1.78 -3.54
CA CYS A 334 -12.11 1.26 -2.81
C CYS A 334 -11.77 -0.16 -3.29
N GLY A 335 -10.52 -0.39 -3.70
CA GLY A 335 -10.07 -1.68 -4.23
C GLY A 335 -10.19 -2.85 -3.26
N ILE A 336 -10.26 -2.60 -1.93
CA ILE A 336 -10.49 -3.64 -0.92
C ILE A 336 -11.94 -4.10 -0.82
N ARG A 337 -12.87 -3.52 -1.58
CA ARG A 337 -14.33 -3.77 -1.49
C ARG A 337 -14.71 -5.24 -1.51
N SER A 338 -14.04 -6.07 -2.30
CA SER A 338 -14.32 -7.50 -2.43
C SER A 338 -14.04 -8.28 -1.14
N LEU A 339 -13.04 -7.88 -0.37
CA LEU A 339 -12.71 -8.45 0.93
C LEU A 339 -13.64 -7.95 2.05
N VAL A 340 -14.23 -6.76 1.87
CA VAL A 340 -15.10 -6.11 2.87
C VAL A 340 -16.55 -6.56 2.75
N LYS A 341 -17.11 -6.58 1.53
CA LYS A 341 -18.55 -6.74 1.28
C LYS A 341 -19.14 -7.96 1.95
N GLY A 342 -19.99 -7.75 2.95
CA GLY A 342 -20.72 -8.79 3.66
C GLY A 342 -19.88 -9.68 4.60
N ARG A 343 -18.56 -9.45 4.68
CA ARG A 343 -17.60 -10.20 5.47
C ARG A 343 -17.01 -9.35 6.60
N ALA A 344 -16.22 -8.32 6.27
CA ALA A 344 -15.50 -7.49 7.25
C ALA A 344 -16.14 -6.11 7.46
N GLY A 345 -17.28 -5.83 6.82
CA GLY A 345 -17.93 -4.55 6.93
C GLY A 345 -18.93 -4.26 5.82
N LEU A 346 -19.16 -2.98 5.60
CA LEU A 346 -20.10 -2.45 4.60
C LEU A 346 -19.37 -1.78 3.44
N VAL A 347 -19.89 -2.00 2.24
CA VAL A 347 -19.48 -1.29 1.02
C VAL A 347 -20.67 -0.42 0.59
N ILE A 348 -20.43 0.87 0.46
CA ILE A 348 -21.46 1.89 0.21
C ILE A 348 -21.14 2.72 -1.02
N SER A 349 -22.11 3.43 -1.56
CA SER A 349 -21.88 4.53 -2.50
C SER A 349 -21.16 5.70 -1.82
N SER A 350 -20.55 6.59 -2.60
CA SER A 350 -19.72 7.68 -2.07
C SER A 350 -20.52 8.91 -1.61
N ASP A 351 -21.84 8.77 -1.41
CA ASP A 351 -22.72 9.82 -0.91
C ASP A 351 -22.84 9.81 0.62
N LYS A 352 -23.24 10.94 1.17
CA LYS A 352 -23.39 11.14 2.61
C LYS A 352 -24.49 10.27 3.22
N ASP A 353 -25.63 10.14 2.57
CA ASP A 353 -26.80 9.47 3.14
C ASP A 353 -26.57 7.98 3.29
N SER A 354 -25.91 7.34 2.30
CA SER A 354 -25.45 5.95 2.39
C SER A 354 -24.48 5.74 3.57
N LEU A 355 -23.62 6.72 3.84
CA LEU A 355 -22.69 6.66 4.98
C LEU A 355 -23.41 6.81 6.32
N VAL A 356 -24.40 7.70 6.41
CA VAL A 356 -25.25 7.87 7.60
C VAL A 356 -25.97 6.58 7.93
N GLU A 357 -26.59 5.93 6.94
CA GLU A 357 -27.29 4.66 7.11
C GLU A 357 -26.35 3.55 7.57
N ALA A 358 -25.17 3.43 6.94
CA ALA A 358 -24.17 2.43 7.30
C ALA A 358 -23.64 2.60 8.73
N LEU A 359 -23.38 3.84 9.16
CA LEU A 359 -22.96 4.13 10.54
C LEU A 359 -24.05 3.74 11.54
N ARG A 360 -25.29 4.20 11.31
CA ARG A 360 -26.44 3.86 12.16
C ARG A 360 -26.60 2.34 12.29
N LYS A 361 -26.55 1.63 11.18
CA LYS A 361 -26.69 0.18 11.13
C LYS A 361 -25.64 -0.55 11.97
N LEU A 362 -24.36 -0.18 11.81
CA LEU A 362 -23.27 -0.82 12.58
C LEU A 362 -23.31 -0.48 14.08
N ILE A 363 -23.76 0.72 14.43
CA ILE A 363 -23.85 1.14 15.85
C ILE A 363 -25.06 0.51 16.54
N SER A 364 -26.19 0.33 15.83
CA SER A 364 -27.45 -0.14 16.42
C SER A 364 -27.67 -1.66 16.35
N ASP A 365 -26.91 -2.38 15.51
CA ASP A 365 -27.06 -3.83 15.31
C ASP A 365 -25.83 -4.60 15.84
N PRO A 366 -25.86 -5.05 17.11
CA PRO A 366 -24.72 -5.78 17.70
C PRO A 366 -24.49 -7.15 17.05
N ILE A 367 -25.51 -7.76 16.45
CA ILE A 367 -25.37 -9.05 15.76
C ILE A 367 -24.57 -8.85 14.47
N LEU A 368 -24.94 -7.84 13.69
CA LEU A 368 -24.22 -7.49 12.46
C LEU A 368 -22.78 -7.06 12.77
N TYR A 369 -22.59 -6.26 13.83
CA TYR A 369 -21.26 -5.84 14.28
C TYR A 369 -20.38 -7.05 14.63
N ALA A 370 -20.90 -7.98 15.45
CA ALA A 370 -20.19 -9.20 15.83
C ALA A 370 -19.86 -10.08 14.61
N LYS A 371 -20.79 -10.19 13.66
CA LYS A 371 -20.57 -10.90 12.38
C LYS A 371 -19.36 -10.30 11.63
N PHE A 372 -19.31 -8.99 11.46
CA PHE A 372 -18.22 -8.34 10.73
C PHE A 372 -16.89 -8.40 11.48
N LYS A 373 -16.92 -8.26 12.80
CA LYS A 373 -15.73 -8.43 13.64
C LYS A 373 -15.12 -9.83 13.50
N ASN A 374 -15.94 -10.87 13.44
CA ASN A 374 -15.48 -12.23 13.16
C ASN A 374 -14.96 -12.38 11.71
N GLY A 375 -15.67 -11.80 10.75
CA GLY A 375 -15.27 -11.82 9.34
C GLY A 375 -13.97 -11.05 9.04
N CYS A 376 -13.59 -10.09 9.89
CA CYS A 376 -12.28 -9.44 9.80
C CYS A 376 -11.13 -10.45 9.93
N ARG A 377 -11.24 -11.47 10.78
CA ARG A 377 -10.22 -12.52 10.94
C ARG A 377 -10.02 -13.32 9.65
N GLU A 378 -11.09 -13.66 8.97
CA GLU A 378 -11.05 -14.39 7.70
C GLU A 378 -10.45 -13.53 6.58
N ALA A 379 -10.83 -12.25 6.54
CA ALA A 379 -10.28 -11.30 5.57
C ALA A 379 -8.79 -11.03 5.83
N ALA A 380 -8.38 -10.84 7.08
CA ALA A 380 -6.99 -10.63 7.49
C ALA A 380 -6.09 -11.82 7.11
N ALA A 381 -6.58 -13.06 7.21
CA ALA A 381 -5.82 -14.24 6.80
C ALA A 381 -5.46 -14.23 5.31
N GLN A 382 -6.27 -13.58 4.45
CA GLN A 382 -5.98 -13.41 3.03
C GLN A 382 -4.93 -12.31 2.77
N LEU A 383 -4.70 -11.43 3.73
CA LEU A 383 -3.80 -10.29 3.64
C LEU A 383 -2.45 -10.54 4.34
N SER A 384 -2.19 -11.74 4.84
CA SER A 384 -0.91 -12.09 5.46
C SER A 384 0.24 -12.02 4.45
N TRP A 385 1.32 -11.31 4.78
CA TRP A 385 2.52 -11.26 3.94
C TRP A 385 3.11 -12.63 3.62
N VAL A 386 3.01 -13.59 4.52
CA VAL A 386 3.46 -14.97 4.29
C VAL A 386 2.71 -15.56 3.09
N ARG A 387 1.37 -15.51 3.13
CA ARG A 387 0.53 -16.01 2.03
C ARG A 387 0.75 -15.26 0.72
N LEU A 388 0.84 -13.94 0.80
CA LEU A 388 1.01 -13.09 -0.40
C LEU A 388 2.39 -13.25 -1.03
N THR A 389 3.42 -13.53 -0.23
CA THR A 389 4.76 -13.88 -0.72
C THR A 389 4.74 -15.24 -1.42
N GLU A 390 4.08 -16.24 -0.84
CA GLU A 390 3.90 -17.57 -1.44
C GLU A 390 3.13 -17.50 -2.77
N GLN A 391 2.06 -16.71 -2.82
CA GLN A 391 1.32 -16.44 -4.04
C GLN A 391 2.23 -15.80 -5.11
N MET A 392 3.03 -14.81 -4.72
CA MET A 392 3.94 -14.13 -5.64
C MET A 392 5.05 -15.06 -6.15
N GLU A 393 5.53 -15.97 -5.30
CA GLU A 393 6.49 -17.00 -5.70
C GLU A 393 5.92 -17.90 -6.80
N GLY A 394 4.65 -18.32 -6.67
CA GLY A 394 3.95 -19.06 -7.73
C GLY A 394 3.92 -18.29 -9.06
N TYR A 395 3.58 -17.01 -9.04
CA TYR A 395 3.59 -16.16 -10.23
C TYR A 395 4.98 -16.02 -10.88
N TYR A 396 6.03 -15.93 -10.07
CA TYR A 396 7.41 -15.89 -10.59
C TYR A 396 7.79 -17.21 -11.24
N MET A 397 7.44 -18.35 -10.64
CA MET A 397 7.70 -19.67 -11.21
C MET A 397 6.98 -19.86 -12.55
N GLU A 398 5.70 -19.46 -12.64
CA GLU A 398 4.93 -19.49 -13.89
C GLU A 398 5.59 -18.62 -14.97
N THR A 399 6.02 -17.41 -14.60
CA THR A 399 6.71 -16.48 -15.51
C THR A 399 7.99 -17.12 -16.08
N LEU A 400 8.79 -17.76 -15.23
CA LEU A 400 10.04 -18.43 -15.63
C LEU A 400 9.78 -19.65 -16.51
N ALA A 401 8.76 -20.46 -16.19
CA ALA A 401 8.38 -21.62 -17.01
C ALA A 401 7.97 -21.21 -18.42
N HIS A 402 7.17 -20.16 -18.56
CA HIS A 402 6.74 -19.64 -19.87
C HIS A 402 7.89 -19.04 -20.68
N THR A 403 8.93 -18.53 -20.04
CA THR A 403 10.11 -17.98 -20.74
C THR A 403 11.01 -19.09 -21.25
N ASN A 404 11.24 -20.13 -20.46
CA ASN A 404 12.08 -21.28 -20.83
C ASN A 404 11.46 -22.17 -21.93
N GLY A 405 10.14 -22.17 -22.08
CA GLY A 405 9.42 -22.93 -23.13
C GLY A 405 9.41 -22.24 -24.51
N ARG A 406 9.94 -21.02 -24.63
CA ARG A 406 10.03 -20.25 -25.89
C ARG A 406 11.41 -20.30 -26.56
N HIS A 407 12.35 -20.99 -25.96
CA HIS A 407 13.69 -21.30 -26.49
C HIS A 407 13.77 -22.79 -26.88
#